data_4b5a954d754287fb3244a065ee5cb6db
#
_entry.id   4b5a954d754287fb3244a065ee5cb6db
#
_cell.length_a   1.000
_cell.length_b   1.000
_cell.length_c   1.000
_cell.angle_alpha   90.00
_cell.angle_beta   90.00
_cell.angle_gamma   90.00
#
_symmetry.space_group_name_H-M   'P 1'
#
loop_
_entity.id
_entity.type
_entity.pdbx_description
1 polymer ?
#
loop_
_entity_poly.entity_id
_entity_poly.type
_entity_poly.pdbx_seq_one_letter_code
_entity_poly.pdbx_strand_id
1 'polypeptide(L)'
;MRKIVIVEDNEQMLGFMKTTLGGAYEVYTAADGQQGLDEIRRVYPDLIISDLMMPRMDGFEMCTLIRQDPLTSHIPLIMLTAKSNEGDRAASYNCGADAFISKPFSVKTLTTRIEGLIESRIKLQKLYRDRILSSPSEIVIESENDKFILKLIKVIEENLENPDFNIQTLCESIDSSYQYVYRKVKALTGETINDFVRTIKLKRAAQYLCKGELRISEILYKSGFNSHSYFTKCFKEHYGMTPKEYVEQFHDTHGSAQNE
;
A
#
# COMPACT_ATOMS: atom_id res chain seq x y z
N MET A 1 7.31 9.60 7.94
CA MET A 1 6.14 10.45 8.25
C MET A 1 5.13 10.27 7.13
N ARG A 2 3.81 10.24 7.39
CA ARG A 2 2.78 10.09 6.34
C ARG A 2 2.61 11.40 5.60
N LYS A 3 2.34 11.32 4.29
CA LYS A 3 2.23 12.47 3.39
C LYS A 3 0.77 12.82 3.16
N ILE A 4 0.44 14.10 3.27
CA ILE A 4 -0.90 14.63 2.95
C ILE A 4 -0.75 15.75 1.92
N VAL A 5 -1.57 15.72 0.88
CA VAL A 5 -1.73 16.84 -0.05
C VAL A 5 -3.01 17.60 0.33
N ILE A 6 -2.90 18.89 0.48
CA ILE A 6 -4.02 19.81 0.74
C ILE A 6 -4.17 20.72 -0.48
N VAL A 7 -5.36 20.75 -1.05
CA VAL A 7 -5.72 21.58 -2.21
C VAL A 7 -6.81 22.56 -1.78
N GLU A 8 -6.48 23.84 -1.72
CA GLU A 8 -7.35 24.90 -1.20
C GLU A 8 -6.88 26.23 -1.79
N ASP A 9 -7.77 27.01 -2.40
CA ASP A 9 -7.44 28.28 -3.03
C ASP A 9 -7.37 29.43 -2.02
N ASN A 10 -7.98 29.29 -0.84
CA ASN A 10 -7.90 30.27 0.24
C ASN A 10 -6.58 30.10 1.01
N GLU A 11 -5.66 31.05 0.82
CA GLU A 11 -4.33 31.02 1.45
C GLU A 11 -4.36 30.98 2.99
N GLN A 12 -5.35 31.63 3.62
CA GLN A 12 -5.47 31.61 5.09
C GLN A 12 -5.89 30.24 5.59
N MET A 13 -6.87 29.60 4.93
CA MET A 13 -7.31 28.23 5.25
C MET A 13 -6.20 27.22 4.99
N LEU A 14 -5.50 27.35 3.86
CA LEU A 14 -4.37 26.52 3.49
C LEU A 14 -3.25 26.60 4.54
N GLY A 15 -2.87 27.82 4.94
CA GLY A 15 -1.88 28.07 5.99
C GLY A 15 -2.29 27.51 7.35
N PHE A 16 -3.57 27.68 7.73
CA PHE A 16 -4.11 27.10 8.95
C PHE A 16 -4.02 25.56 8.96
N MET A 17 -4.48 24.91 7.90
CA MET A 17 -4.42 23.43 7.81
C MET A 17 -2.98 22.91 7.78
N LYS A 18 -2.09 23.60 7.03
CA LYS A 18 -0.67 23.25 6.96
C LYS A 18 -0.01 23.31 8.34
N THR A 19 -0.24 24.39 9.09
CA THR A 19 0.30 24.54 10.45
C THR A 19 -0.27 23.51 11.40
N THR A 20 -1.57 23.27 11.35
CA THR A 20 -2.27 22.35 12.23
C THR A 20 -1.84 20.89 12.01
N LEU A 21 -1.65 20.46 10.77
CA LEU A 21 -1.33 19.09 10.43
C LEU A 21 0.18 18.80 10.33
N GLY A 22 1.01 19.86 10.15
CA GLY A 22 2.45 19.73 9.92
C GLY A 22 3.25 19.11 11.07
N GLY A 23 2.71 19.10 12.29
CA GLY A 23 3.34 18.40 13.43
C GLY A 23 3.25 16.87 13.37
N ALA A 24 2.22 16.34 12.70
CA ALA A 24 1.95 14.90 12.62
C ALA A 24 2.18 14.30 11.22
N TYR A 25 2.09 15.14 10.18
CA TYR A 25 2.14 14.74 8.78
C TYR A 25 3.14 15.59 7.98
N GLU A 26 3.67 15.02 6.91
CA GLU A 26 4.40 15.76 5.88
C GLU A 26 3.37 16.37 4.92
N VAL A 27 3.19 17.70 5.01
CA VAL A 27 2.09 18.39 4.32
C VAL A 27 2.60 19.10 3.06
N TYR A 28 2.00 18.75 1.95
CA TYR A 28 2.16 19.38 0.65
C TYR A 28 0.91 20.19 0.32
N THR A 29 1.04 21.28 -0.42
CA THR A 29 -0.06 22.21 -0.67
C THR A 29 -0.15 22.59 -2.15
N ALA A 30 -1.38 22.81 -2.62
CA ALA A 30 -1.70 23.33 -3.94
C ALA A 30 -2.85 24.33 -3.84
N ALA A 31 -2.90 25.29 -4.76
CA ALA A 31 -3.88 26.39 -4.75
C ALA A 31 -5.07 26.16 -5.70
N ASP A 32 -5.08 25.10 -6.47
CA ASP A 32 -6.16 24.68 -7.38
C ASP A 32 -6.06 23.21 -7.74
N GLY A 33 -7.11 22.68 -8.39
CA GLY A 33 -7.17 21.25 -8.74
C GLY A 33 -6.08 20.81 -9.71
N GLN A 34 -5.64 21.66 -10.65
CA GLN A 34 -4.57 21.29 -11.59
C GLN A 34 -3.23 21.14 -10.88
N GLN A 35 -2.84 22.10 -10.04
CA GLN A 35 -1.65 22.00 -9.21
C GLN A 35 -1.77 20.83 -8.22
N GLY A 36 -2.98 20.58 -7.71
CA GLY A 36 -3.28 19.44 -6.86
C GLY A 36 -2.98 18.10 -7.52
N LEU A 37 -3.43 17.89 -8.76
CA LEU A 37 -3.13 16.70 -9.54
C LEU A 37 -1.63 16.51 -9.77
N ASP A 38 -0.92 17.57 -10.13
CA ASP A 38 0.50 17.53 -10.39
C ASP A 38 1.27 17.15 -9.10
N GLU A 39 0.89 17.74 -7.97
CA GLU A 39 1.49 17.47 -6.67
C GLU A 39 1.17 16.03 -6.19
N ILE A 40 -0.07 15.56 -6.35
CA ILE A 40 -0.49 14.21 -6.02
C ILE A 40 0.33 13.18 -6.84
N ARG A 41 0.52 13.42 -8.13
CA ARG A 41 1.33 12.57 -9.01
C ARG A 41 2.82 12.63 -8.69
N ARG A 42 3.31 13.72 -8.13
CA ARG A 42 4.71 13.89 -7.72
C ARG A 42 5.01 13.16 -6.42
N VAL A 43 4.19 13.35 -5.39
CA VAL A 43 4.48 12.89 -4.02
C VAL A 43 3.82 11.56 -3.65
N TYR A 44 2.73 11.17 -4.33
CA TYR A 44 1.89 10.01 -4.00
C TYR A 44 1.54 9.96 -2.51
N PRO A 45 0.62 10.85 -2.07
CA PRO A 45 0.30 11.01 -0.67
C PRO A 45 -0.48 9.82 -0.11
N ASP A 46 -0.49 9.72 1.22
CA ASP A 46 -1.30 8.75 1.95
C ASP A 46 -2.76 9.19 2.07
N LEU A 47 -3.05 10.50 1.90
CA LEU A 47 -4.39 11.07 1.92
C LEU A 47 -4.40 12.44 1.22
N ILE A 48 -5.53 12.77 0.61
CA ILE A 48 -5.80 14.05 -0.05
C ILE A 48 -6.92 14.76 0.70
N ILE A 49 -6.75 16.09 0.90
CA ILE A 49 -7.80 16.99 1.37
C ILE A 49 -7.99 18.04 0.28
N SER A 50 -9.21 18.22 -0.21
CA SER A 50 -9.49 19.18 -1.26
C SER A 50 -10.68 20.04 -0.92
N ASP A 51 -10.59 21.34 -1.18
CA ASP A 51 -11.81 22.14 -1.32
C ASP A 51 -12.59 21.67 -2.55
N LEU A 52 -13.89 21.83 -2.49
CA LEU A 52 -14.80 21.54 -3.60
C LEU A 52 -14.73 22.65 -4.65
N MET A 53 -14.80 23.90 -4.23
CA MET A 53 -14.93 25.06 -5.11
C MET A 53 -13.59 25.80 -5.22
N MET A 54 -12.90 25.60 -6.34
CA MET A 54 -11.62 26.25 -6.64
C MET A 54 -11.60 26.76 -8.08
N PRO A 55 -10.78 27.78 -8.39
CA PRO A 55 -10.61 28.27 -9.75
C PRO A 55 -9.90 27.25 -10.65
N ARG A 56 -10.07 27.37 -11.96
CA ARG A 56 -9.47 26.58 -13.03
C ARG A 56 -10.00 25.15 -13.08
N MET A 57 -9.71 24.35 -12.08
CA MET A 57 -10.20 22.97 -11.89
C MET A 57 -10.76 22.88 -10.48
N ASP A 58 -12.01 22.53 -10.35
CA ASP A 58 -12.66 22.32 -9.07
C ASP A 58 -12.29 20.96 -8.44
N GLY A 59 -12.62 20.78 -7.16
CA GLY A 59 -12.29 19.54 -6.44
C GLY A 59 -13.05 18.33 -6.97
N PHE A 60 -14.18 18.53 -7.64
CA PHE A 60 -15.00 17.47 -8.21
C PHE A 60 -14.34 16.88 -9.46
N GLU A 61 -13.93 17.76 -10.36
CA GLU A 61 -13.21 17.38 -11.58
C GLU A 61 -11.87 16.70 -11.22
N MET A 62 -11.12 17.30 -10.27
CA MET A 62 -9.87 16.71 -9.78
C MET A 62 -10.09 15.32 -9.18
N CYS A 63 -11.12 15.13 -8.36
CA CYS A 63 -11.47 13.85 -7.76
C CYS A 63 -11.76 12.80 -8.85
N THR A 64 -12.52 13.14 -9.86
CA THR A 64 -12.85 12.26 -10.99
C THR A 64 -11.58 11.79 -11.70
N LEU A 65 -10.65 12.70 -11.99
CA LEU A 65 -9.37 12.36 -12.63
C LEU A 65 -8.49 11.46 -11.74
N ILE A 66 -8.48 11.70 -10.42
CA ILE A 66 -7.78 10.86 -9.44
C ILE A 66 -8.35 9.43 -9.45
N ARG A 67 -9.68 9.27 -9.53
CA ARG A 67 -10.34 7.95 -9.52
C ARG A 67 -10.16 7.18 -10.82
N GLN A 68 -9.96 7.87 -11.93
CA GLN A 68 -9.68 7.26 -13.24
C GLN A 68 -8.23 6.76 -13.38
N ASP A 69 -7.28 7.32 -12.64
CA ASP A 69 -5.87 6.93 -12.68
C ASP A 69 -5.61 5.75 -11.73
N PRO A 70 -5.23 4.56 -12.24
CA PRO A 70 -4.98 3.36 -11.42
C PRO A 70 -3.91 3.55 -10.33
N LEU A 71 -3.02 4.54 -10.50
CA LEU A 71 -1.94 4.83 -9.54
C LEU A 71 -2.37 5.76 -8.42
N THR A 72 -3.50 6.46 -8.56
CA THR A 72 -4.01 7.42 -7.56
C THR A 72 -5.41 7.10 -7.07
N SER A 73 -6.17 6.29 -7.82
CA SER A 73 -7.58 5.94 -7.52
C SER A 73 -7.81 5.38 -6.11
N HIS A 74 -6.80 4.80 -5.52
CA HIS A 74 -6.83 4.17 -4.20
C HIS A 74 -6.53 5.14 -3.06
N ILE A 75 -6.07 6.37 -3.33
CA ILE A 75 -5.69 7.34 -2.30
C ILE A 75 -6.96 7.91 -1.65
N PRO A 76 -7.11 7.83 -0.32
CA PRO A 76 -8.26 8.40 0.35
C PRO A 76 -8.35 9.91 0.11
N LEU A 77 -9.56 10.40 -0.17
CA LEU A 77 -9.83 11.80 -0.46
C LEU A 77 -10.96 12.34 0.43
N ILE A 78 -10.65 13.39 1.17
CA ILE A 78 -11.62 14.17 1.95
C ILE A 78 -11.96 15.43 1.15
N MET A 79 -13.26 15.65 0.88
CA MET A 79 -13.76 16.86 0.25
C MET A 79 -14.26 17.83 1.31
N LEU A 80 -13.77 19.06 1.26
CA LEU A 80 -14.26 20.15 2.09
C LEU A 80 -15.38 20.89 1.32
N THR A 81 -16.53 21.09 1.94
CA THR A 81 -17.69 21.71 1.27
C THR A 81 -18.23 22.89 2.04
N ALA A 82 -18.68 23.94 1.36
CA ALA A 82 -19.51 24.96 1.98
C ALA A 82 -20.87 24.31 2.35
N LYS A 83 -21.44 24.71 3.50
CA LYS A 83 -22.73 24.22 3.99
C LYS A 83 -23.87 24.82 3.14
N SER A 84 -24.13 24.26 1.94
CA SER A 84 -25.24 24.73 1.10
C SER A 84 -25.80 23.58 0.25
N ASN A 85 -27.11 23.39 0.41
CA ASN A 85 -28.06 22.62 -0.39
C ASN A 85 -27.86 21.10 -0.55
N GLU A 86 -28.97 20.38 -0.29
CA GLU A 86 -29.10 18.92 -0.50
C GLU A 86 -28.82 18.48 -1.96
N GLY A 87 -28.97 19.39 -2.93
CA GLY A 87 -28.68 19.14 -4.34
C GLY A 87 -27.17 18.93 -4.63
N ASP A 88 -26.31 19.70 -3.99
CA ASP A 88 -24.84 19.55 -4.15
C ASP A 88 -24.30 18.26 -3.50
N ARG A 89 -24.99 17.75 -2.48
CA ARG A 89 -24.66 16.46 -1.85
C ARG A 89 -24.86 15.27 -2.78
N ALA A 90 -25.94 15.26 -3.57
CA ALA A 90 -26.22 14.14 -4.48
C ALA A 90 -25.20 14.08 -5.63
N ALA A 91 -24.77 15.22 -6.16
CA ALA A 91 -23.68 15.31 -7.13
C ALA A 91 -22.33 14.92 -6.50
N SER A 92 -22.09 15.32 -5.25
CA SER A 92 -20.85 15.06 -4.51
C SER A 92 -20.59 13.58 -4.24
N TYR A 93 -21.63 12.75 -4.07
CA TYR A 93 -21.47 11.30 -3.88
C TYR A 93 -20.97 10.57 -5.14
N ASN A 94 -21.12 11.16 -6.33
CA ASN A 94 -20.78 10.50 -7.59
C ASN A 94 -19.30 10.66 -8.00
N CYS A 95 -18.51 11.55 -7.37
CA CYS A 95 -17.09 11.70 -7.71
C CYS A 95 -16.17 10.64 -7.09
N GLY A 96 -16.70 9.86 -6.13
CA GLY A 96 -15.91 8.84 -5.44
C GLY A 96 -15.00 9.37 -4.32
N ALA A 97 -15.31 10.52 -3.72
CA ALA A 97 -14.63 10.97 -2.50
C ALA A 97 -15.01 10.06 -1.32
N ASP A 98 -14.03 9.77 -0.44
CA ASP A 98 -14.22 8.84 0.70
C ASP A 98 -14.88 9.51 1.90
N ALA A 99 -14.82 10.84 1.97
CA ALA A 99 -15.48 11.62 3.02
C ALA A 99 -15.76 13.04 2.58
N PHE A 100 -16.80 13.62 3.19
CA PHE A 100 -17.14 15.05 3.07
C PHE A 100 -17.14 15.69 4.45
N ILE A 101 -16.57 16.90 4.54
CA ILE A 101 -16.54 17.71 5.76
C ILE A 101 -17.07 19.11 5.42
N SER A 102 -18.15 19.52 6.09
CA SER A 102 -18.74 20.84 5.90
C SER A 102 -17.91 21.93 6.59
N LYS A 103 -17.63 23.01 5.90
CA LYS A 103 -17.07 24.26 6.48
C LYS A 103 -18.19 25.05 7.19
N PRO A 104 -17.95 25.60 8.41
CA PRO A 104 -16.74 25.49 9.21
C PRO A 104 -16.63 24.15 9.96
N PHE A 105 -15.43 23.63 10.10
CA PHE A 105 -15.14 22.39 10.79
C PHE A 105 -14.16 22.59 11.96
N SER A 106 -14.19 21.67 12.92
CA SER A 106 -13.20 21.64 13.99
C SER A 106 -11.95 20.86 13.57
N VAL A 107 -10.80 21.23 14.12
CA VAL A 107 -9.54 20.48 13.95
C VAL A 107 -9.74 19.02 14.32
N LYS A 108 -10.43 18.75 15.44
CA LYS A 108 -10.72 17.40 15.91
C LYS A 108 -11.53 16.59 14.89
N THR A 109 -12.53 17.19 14.26
CA THR A 109 -13.32 16.52 13.21
C THR A 109 -12.44 16.12 12.03
N LEU A 110 -11.57 17.02 11.57
CA LEU A 110 -10.67 16.79 10.45
C LEU A 110 -9.65 15.67 10.78
N THR A 111 -8.95 15.79 11.92
CA THR A 111 -7.94 14.80 12.33
C THR A 111 -8.52 13.41 12.54
N THR A 112 -9.67 13.30 13.22
CA THR A 112 -10.35 12.00 13.40
C THR A 112 -10.72 11.35 12.05
N ARG A 113 -11.17 12.16 11.07
CA ARG A 113 -11.51 11.63 9.74
C ARG A 113 -10.28 11.19 8.98
N ILE A 114 -9.18 11.95 9.04
CA ILE A 114 -7.88 11.58 8.45
C ILE A 114 -7.40 10.25 8.99
N GLU A 115 -7.34 10.11 10.32
CA GLU A 115 -6.88 8.89 10.99
C GLU A 115 -7.73 7.68 10.61
N GLY A 116 -9.06 7.82 10.67
CA GLY A 116 -9.99 6.73 10.33
C GLY A 116 -9.85 6.25 8.88
N LEU A 117 -9.67 7.15 7.91
CA LEU A 117 -9.47 6.77 6.52
C LEU A 117 -8.12 6.08 6.28
N ILE A 118 -7.05 6.61 6.88
CA ILE A 118 -5.72 6.01 6.78
C ILE A 118 -5.69 4.62 7.42
N GLU A 119 -6.29 4.44 8.59
CA GLU A 119 -6.37 3.14 9.26
C GLU A 119 -7.19 2.12 8.46
N SER A 120 -8.34 2.53 7.92
CA SER A 120 -9.16 1.68 7.06
C SER A 120 -8.38 1.22 5.83
N ARG A 121 -7.61 2.12 5.23
CA ARG A 121 -6.73 1.81 4.10
C ARG A 121 -5.67 0.77 4.46
N ILE A 122 -4.98 0.94 5.59
CA ILE A 122 -3.96 -0.01 6.06
C ILE A 122 -4.57 -1.39 6.31
N LYS A 123 -5.76 -1.46 6.91
CA LYS A 123 -6.47 -2.74 7.13
C LYS A 123 -6.78 -3.44 5.80
N LEU A 124 -7.29 -2.71 4.81
CA LEU A 124 -7.58 -3.27 3.49
C LEU A 124 -6.32 -3.77 2.78
N GLN A 125 -5.22 -3.00 2.81
CA GLN A 125 -3.94 -3.43 2.25
C GLN A 125 -3.41 -4.70 2.92
N LYS A 126 -3.52 -4.78 4.25
CA LYS A 126 -3.12 -5.98 4.99
C LYS A 126 -3.97 -7.19 4.60
N LEU A 127 -5.28 -7.06 4.57
CA LEU A 127 -6.18 -8.15 4.16
C LEU A 127 -5.90 -8.62 2.72
N TYR A 128 -5.71 -7.69 1.80
CA TYR A 128 -5.36 -8.00 0.41
C TYR A 128 -4.04 -8.76 0.33
N ARG A 129 -3.00 -8.27 0.99
CA ARG A 129 -1.70 -8.91 1.06
C ARG A 129 -1.78 -10.32 1.64
N ASP A 130 -2.48 -10.48 2.78
CA ASP A 130 -2.60 -11.77 3.45
C ASP A 130 -3.35 -12.77 2.57
N ARG A 131 -4.42 -12.36 1.87
CA ARG A 131 -5.12 -13.18 0.87
C ARG A 131 -4.19 -13.67 -0.24
N ILE A 132 -3.52 -12.75 -0.91
CA ILE A 132 -2.64 -13.05 -2.06
C ILE A 132 -1.47 -13.95 -1.67
N LEU A 133 -0.95 -13.74 -0.48
CA LEU A 133 0.22 -14.48 -0.04
C LEU A 133 -0.11 -15.83 0.62
N SER A 134 -1.36 -16.08 1.04
CA SER A 134 -1.73 -17.34 1.71
C SER A 134 -1.84 -18.51 0.75
N SER A 135 -2.45 -18.31 -0.42
CA SER A 135 -2.67 -19.38 -1.40
C SER A 135 -2.64 -18.81 -2.83
N PRO A 136 -1.45 -18.49 -3.38
CA PRO A 136 -1.36 -17.90 -4.73
C PRO A 136 -2.01 -18.78 -5.82
N SER A 137 -1.98 -20.10 -5.66
CA SER A 137 -2.55 -21.06 -6.61
C SER A 137 -4.07 -21.22 -6.55
N GLU A 138 -4.71 -20.77 -5.47
CA GLU A 138 -6.16 -20.90 -5.24
C GLU A 138 -6.92 -19.58 -5.45
N ILE A 139 -6.21 -18.51 -5.84
CA ILE A 139 -6.82 -17.20 -6.02
C ILE A 139 -7.66 -17.22 -7.29
N VAL A 140 -8.96 -17.03 -7.12
CA VAL A 140 -9.83 -16.62 -8.22
C VAL A 140 -9.39 -15.23 -8.67
N ILE A 141 -8.93 -15.13 -9.92
CA ILE A 141 -8.48 -13.84 -10.50
C ILE A 141 -9.72 -13.00 -10.78
N GLU A 142 -9.99 -12.06 -9.87
CA GLU A 142 -11.18 -11.20 -9.97
C GLU A 142 -10.85 -9.84 -10.62
N SER A 143 -9.58 -9.42 -10.60
CA SER A 143 -9.19 -8.08 -11.03
C SER A 143 -7.84 -8.03 -11.77
N GLU A 144 -7.63 -6.95 -12.52
CA GLU A 144 -6.33 -6.63 -13.14
C GLU A 144 -5.21 -6.42 -12.10
N ASN A 145 -5.58 -6.03 -10.88
CA ASN A 145 -4.64 -5.91 -9.77
C ASN A 145 -4.16 -7.29 -9.29
N ASP A 146 -5.05 -8.27 -9.26
CA ASP A 146 -4.69 -9.66 -8.91
C ASP A 146 -3.75 -10.24 -9.98
N LYS A 147 -4.07 -10.07 -11.26
CA LYS A 147 -3.19 -10.48 -12.37
C LYS A 147 -1.80 -9.87 -12.26
N PHE A 148 -1.71 -8.58 -11.96
CA PHE A 148 -0.45 -7.88 -11.81
C PHE A 148 0.39 -8.45 -10.67
N ILE A 149 -0.19 -8.59 -9.48
CA ILE A 149 0.53 -9.11 -8.31
C ILE A 149 0.92 -10.58 -8.50
N LEU A 150 0.04 -11.41 -9.05
CA LEU A 150 0.35 -12.82 -9.33
C LEU A 150 1.47 -12.96 -10.38
N LYS A 151 1.50 -12.11 -11.41
CA LYS A 151 2.61 -12.05 -12.37
C LYS A 151 3.92 -11.71 -11.69
N LEU A 152 3.93 -10.73 -10.76
CA LEU A 152 5.12 -10.40 -9.97
C LEU A 152 5.59 -11.58 -9.12
N ILE A 153 4.67 -12.21 -8.38
CA ILE A 153 4.99 -13.38 -7.53
C ILE A 153 5.62 -14.48 -8.37
N LYS A 154 5.01 -14.82 -9.50
CA LYS A 154 5.51 -15.85 -10.42
C LYS A 154 6.93 -15.56 -10.89
N VAL A 155 7.20 -14.34 -11.37
CA VAL A 155 8.55 -13.96 -11.82
C VAL A 155 9.57 -14.02 -10.68
N ILE A 156 9.19 -13.59 -9.47
CA ILE A 156 10.07 -13.68 -8.30
C ILE A 156 10.37 -15.13 -7.95
N GLU A 157 9.36 -16.00 -7.91
CA GLU A 157 9.53 -17.42 -7.57
C GLU A 157 10.38 -18.19 -8.60
N GLU A 158 10.23 -17.90 -9.89
CA GLU A 158 11.02 -18.48 -10.97
C GLU A 158 12.50 -18.05 -10.93
N ASN A 159 12.82 -16.95 -10.24
CA ASN A 159 14.16 -16.40 -10.17
C ASN A 159 14.79 -16.40 -8.76
N LEU A 160 14.23 -17.15 -7.80
CA LEU A 160 14.77 -17.18 -6.43
C LEU A 160 16.23 -17.61 -6.35
N GLU A 161 16.63 -18.60 -7.15
CA GLU A 161 18.00 -19.14 -7.17
C GLU A 161 18.94 -18.38 -8.11
N ASN A 162 18.45 -17.37 -8.83
CA ASN A 162 19.25 -16.56 -9.75
C ASN A 162 19.97 -15.43 -8.99
N PRO A 163 21.33 -15.45 -8.88
CA PRO A 163 22.08 -14.45 -8.13
C PRO A 163 22.03 -13.05 -8.76
N ASP A 164 21.79 -12.97 -10.07
CA ASP A 164 21.72 -11.70 -10.82
C ASP A 164 20.31 -11.08 -10.79
N PHE A 165 19.34 -11.78 -10.23
CA PHE A 165 17.98 -11.29 -10.15
C PHE A 165 17.87 -10.13 -9.16
N ASN A 166 17.40 -9.00 -9.66
CA ASN A 166 17.20 -7.77 -8.91
C ASN A 166 15.88 -7.07 -9.31
N ILE A 167 15.59 -5.94 -8.70
CA ILE A 167 14.32 -5.22 -8.96
C ILE A 167 14.24 -4.70 -10.40
N GLN A 168 15.36 -4.35 -11.01
CA GLN A 168 15.35 -3.88 -12.39
C GLN A 168 14.98 -5.03 -13.35
N THR A 169 15.61 -6.20 -13.19
CA THR A 169 15.28 -7.39 -13.99
C THR A 169 13.84 -7.86 -13.76
N LEU A 170 13.30 -7.72 -12.54
CA LEU A 170 11.89 -7.95 -12.25
C LEU A 170 10.99 -7.03 -13.07
N CYS A 171 11.29 -5.73 -13.09
CA CYS A 171 10.50 -4.75 -13.84
C CYS A 171 10.56 -5.01 -15.36
N GLU A 172 11.73 -5.34 -15.89
CA GLU A 172 11.91 -5.72 -17.30
C GLU A 172 11.12 -6.98 -17.67
N SER A 173 11.10 -8.00 -16.80
CA SER A 173 10.36 -9.25 -17.02
C SER A 173 8.84 -9.08 -17.11
N ILE A 174 8.31 -8.00 -16.56
CA ILE A 174 6.87 -7.68 -16.63
C ILE A 174 6.55 -6.54 -17.59
N ASP A 175 7.54 -6.03 -18.32
CA ASP A 175 7.43 -4.91 -19.26
C ASP A 175 6.85 -3.64 -18.62
N SER A 176 7.44 -3.26 -17.48
CA SER A 176 6.95 -2.11 -16.71
C SER A 176 8.09 -1.29 -16.11
N SER A 177 7.89 0.02 -16.00
CA SER A 177 8.90 0.88 -15.34
C SER A 177 8.98 0.62 -13.84
N TYR A 178 10.19 0.81 -13.27
CA TYR A 178 10.40 0.72 -11.82
C TYR A 178 9.39 1.58 -11.02
N GLN A 179 9.16 2.81 -11.48
CA GLN A 179 8.24 3.73 -10.79
C GLN A 179 6.81 3.20 -10.77
N TYR A 180 6.33 2.64 -11.89
CA TYR A 180 5.00 2.05 -11.96
C TYR A 180 4.87 0.85 -11.01
N VAL A 181 5.82 -0.08 -11.06
CA VAL A 181 5.81 -1.28 -10.20
C VAL A 181 5.88 -0.89 -8.73
N TYR A 182 6.80 0.00 -8.36
CA TYR A 182 6.93 0.49 -6.98
C TYR A 182 5.61 1.08 -6.46
N ARG A 183 4.99 1.96 -7.23
CA ARG A 183 3.75 2.64 -6.84
C ARG A 183 2.60 1.66 -6.73
N LYS A 184 2.46 0.76 -7.70
CA LYS A 184 1.36 -0.20 -7.73
C LYS A 184 1.48 -1.24 -6.63
N VAL A 185 2.68 -1.77 -6.35
CA VAL A 185 2.92 -2.65 -5.20
C VAL A 185 2.59 -1.93 -3.90
N LYS A 186 3.12 -0.71 -3.71
CA LYS A 186 2.84 0.11 -2.52
C LYS A 186 1.35 0.39 -2.33
N ALA A 187 0.64 0.68 -3.41
CA ALA A 187 -0.80 0.93 -3.42
C ALA A 187 -1.61 -0.28 -2.95
N LEU A 188 -1.26 -1.47 -3.44
CA LEU A 188 -2.01 -2.70 -3.21
C LEU A 188 -1.66 -3.38 -1.89
N THR A 189 -0.38 -3.42 -1.53
CA THR A 189 0.13 -4.19 -0.39
C THR A 189 0.53 -3.35 0.82
N GLY A 190 0.73 -2.05 0.63
CA GLY A 190 1.30 -1.15 1.63
C GLY A 190 2.82 -1.27 1.80
N GLU A 191 3.46 -2.25 1.15
CA GLU A 191 4.90 -2.53 1.25
C GLU A 191 5.71 -1.81 0.17
N THR A 192 7.01 -1.61 0.42
CA THR A 192 7.92 -1.28 -0.67
C THR A 192 8.15 -2.50 -1.55
N ILE A 193 8.61 -2.32 -2.79
CA ILE A 193 8.89 -3.45 -3.69
C ILE A 193 9.97 -4.39 -3.11
N ASN A 194 10.97 -3.84 -2.40
CA ASN A 194 12.01 -4.62 -1.74
C ASN A 194 11.43 -5.47 -0.59
N ASP A 195 10.53 -4.89 0.22
CA ASP A 195 9.86 -5.60 1.30
C ASP A 195 8.96 -6.69 0.75
N PHE A 196 8.22 -6.41 -0.32
CA PHE A 196 7.35 -7.37 -0.99
C PHE A 196 8.14 -8.59 -1.53
N VAL A 197 9.25 -8.36 -2.25
CA VAL A 197 10.15 -9.43 -2.72
C VAL A 197 10.69 -10.23 -1.53
N ARG A 198 11.13 -9.55 -0.46
CA ARG A 198 11.61 -10.19 0.77
C ARG A 198 10.54 -11.07 1.43
N THR A 199 9.30 -10.58 1.49
CA THR A 199 8.16 -11.33 2.04
C THR A 199 7.92 -12.63 1.25
N ILE A 200 7.98 -12.60 -0.09
CA ILE A 200 7.84 -13.79 -0.93
C ILE A 200 8.98 -14.78 -0.66
N LYS A 201 10.24 -14.30 -0.63
CA LYS A 201 11.41 -15.12 -0.30
C LYS A 201 11.28 -15.81 1.05
N LEU A 202 10.83 -15.09 2.08
CA LEU A 202 10.63 -15.65 3.42
C LEU A 202 9.51 -16.69 3.47
N LYS A 203 8.42 -16.47 2.74
CA LYS A 203 7.33 -17.46 2.63
C LYS A 203 7.80 -18.73 1.95
N ARG A 204 8.59 -18.62 0.89
CA ARG A 204 9.18 -19.80 0.23
C ARG A 204 10.12 -20.55 1.17
N ALA A 205 10.94 -19.83 1.95
CA ALA A 205 11.78 -20.44 2.97
C ALA A 205 10.95 -21.19 4.03
N ALA A 206 9.86 -20.60 4.52
CA ALA A 206 8.97 -21.24 5.49
C ALA A 206 8.35 -22.54 4.92
N GLN A 207 7.94 -22.54 3.64
CA GLN A 207 7.44 -23.75 2.97
C GLN A 207 8.51 -24.87 2.92
N TYR A 208 9.76 -24.54 2.61
CA TYR A 208 10.86 -25.51 2.62
C TYR A 208 11.16 -26.02 4.04
N LEU A 209 11.11 -25.14 5.06
CA LEU A 209 11.29 -25.55 6.47
C LEU A 209 10.21 -26.54 6.92
N CYS A 210 8.94 -26.31 6.54
CA CYS A 210 7.83 -27.21 6.86
C CYS A 210 7.97 -28.59 6.18
N LYS A 211 8.58 -28.67 4.99
CA LYS A 211 8.80 -29.97 4.31
C LYS A 211 9.88 -30.81 4.97
N GLY A 212 10.82 -30.20 5.69
CA GLY A 212 11.87 -30.91 6.42
C GLY A 212 12.91 -31.65 5.58
N GLU A 213 12.91 -31.47 4.24
CA GLU A 213 13.75 -32.21 3.30
C GLU A 213 15.15 -31.60 3.14
N LEU A 214 15.35 -30.36 3.55
CA LEU A 214 16.55 -29.58 3.28
C LEU A 214 17.14 -29.00 4.58
N ARG A 215 18.46 -28.81 4.57
CA ARG A 215 19.14 -28.10 5.67
C ARG A 215 18.84 -26.60 5.59
N ILE A 216 18.86 -25.91 6.74
CA ILE A 216 18.61 -24.45 6.79
C ILE A 216 19.56 -23.66 5.87
N SER A 217 20.82 -24.11 5.73
CA SER A 217 21.80 -23.53 4.81
C SER A 217 21.40 -23.66 3.33
N GLU A 218 20.78 -24.77 2.95
CA GLU A 218 20.30 -25.01 1.57
C GLU A 218 19.02 -24.20 1.31
N ILE A 219 18.13 -24.16 2.29
CA ILE A 219 16.88 -23.37 2.24
C ILE A 219 17.18 -21.90 2.01
N LEU A 220 18.18 -21.37 2.71
CA LEU A 220 18.63 -19.99 2.56
C LEU A 220 18.93 -19.66 1.09
N TYR A 221 19.75 -20.46 0.41
CA TYR A 221 20.11 -20.22 -1.00
C TYR A 221 18.93 -20.45 -1.94
N LYS A 222 18.17 -21.53 -1.74
CA LYS A 222 16.98 -21.86 -2.55
C LYS A 222 15.85 -20.83 -2.43
N SER A 223 15.82 -20.08 -1.35
CA SER A 223 14.87 -18.98 -1.15
C SER A 223 15.45 -17.62 -1.54
N GLY A 224 16.63 -17.58 -2.16
CA GLY A 224 17.21 -16.36 -2.73
C GLY A 224 17.87 -15.44 -1.72
N PHE A 225 18.36 -15.96 -0.59
CA PHE A 225 19.17 -15.20 0.36
C PHE A 225 20.64 -15.57 0.21
N ASN A 226 21.54 -14.58 0.35
CA ASN A 226 22.99 -14.77 0.21
C ASN A 226 23.74 -14.68 1.54
N SER A 227 23.05 -14.37 2.65
CA SER A 227 23.66 -14.21 3.97
C SER A 227 22.82 -14.87 5.05
N HIS A 228 23.43 -15.78 5.82
CA HIS A 228 22.76 -16.48 6.92
C HIS A 228 22.29 -15.52 8.01
N SER A 229 23.12 -14.55 8.39
CA SER A 229 22.78 -13.56 9.42
C SER A 229 21.60 -12.71 8.98
N TYR A 230 21.61 -12.24 7.73
CA TYR A 230 20.53 -11.43 7.17
C TYR A 230 19.23 -12.24 7.05
N PHE A 231 19.30 -13.48 6.55
CA PHE A 231 18.16 -14.38 6.47
C PHE A 231 17.52 -14.60 7.84
N THR A 232 18.32 -15.01 8.84
CA THR A 232 17.83 -15.27 10.20
C THR A 232 17.19 -14.04 10.82
N LYS A 233 17.79 -12.86 10.63
CA LYS A 233 17.24 -11.59 11.09
C LYS A 233 15.88 -11.31 10.44
N CYS A 234 15.80 -11.35 9.11
CA CYS A 234 14.56 -11.08 8.37
C CYS A 234 13.47 -12.10 8.71
N PHE A 235 13.83 -13.37 8.86
CA PHE A 235 12.89 -14.43 9.23
C PHE A 235 12.32 -14.20 10.62
N LYS A 236 13.17 -13.86 11.59
CA LYS A 236 12.73 -13.55 12.97
C LYS A 236 11.86 -12.29 13.03
N GLU A 237 12.20 -11.24 12.26
CA GLU A 237 11.37 -10.03 12.16
C GLU A 237 9.98 -10.33 11.56
N HIS A 238 9.89 -11.27 10.62
CA HIS A 238 8.64 -11.59 9.91
C HIS A 238 7.76 -12.59 10.68
N TYR A 239 8.35 -13.66 11.23
CA TYR A 239 7.63 -14.75 11.91
C TYR A 239 7.69 -14.70 13.44
N GLY A 240 8.44 -13.76 14.02
CA GLY A 240 8.61 -13.62 15.48
C GLY A 240 9.60 -14.63 16.08
N MET A 241 10.12 -15.58 15.30
CA MET A 241 11.02 -16.65 15.72
C MET A 241 12.09 -16.97 14.66
N THR A 242 13.19 -17.59 15.07
CA THR A 242 14.25 -18.01 14.15
C THR A 242 13.79 -19.18 13.26
N PRO A 243 14.46 -19.43 12.10
CA PRO A 243 14.17 -20.59 11.26
C PRO A 243 14.24 -21.92 12.01
N LYS A 244 15.14 -22.05 12.99
CA LYS A 244 15.29 -23.26 13.80
C LYS A 244 14.09 -23.45 14.72
N GLU A 245 13.73 -22.43 15.50
CA GLU A 245 12.55 -22.43 16.37
C GLU A 245 11.25 -22.69 15.58
N TYR A 246 11.17 -22.18 14.36
CA TYR A 246 10.02 -22.41 13.47
C TYR A 246 9.87 -23.90 13.09
N VAL A 247 10.95 -24.58 12.78
CA VAL A 247 10.95 -26.03 12.49
C VAL A 247 10.55 -26.84 13.74
N GLU A 248 11.13 -26.52 14.91
CA GLU A 248 10.83 -27.17 16.18
C GLU A 248 9.33 -27.07 16.50
N GLN A 249 8.75 -25.86 16.43
CA GLN A 249 7.34 -25.63 16.68
C GLN A 249 6.42 -26.35 15.68
N PHE A 250 6.80 -26.41 14.40
CA PHE A 250 6.02 -27.09 13.37
C PHE A 250 5.98 -28.60 13.57
N HIS A 251 7.10 -29.22 13.97
CA HIS A 251 7.17 -30.65 14.26
C HIS A 251 6.37 -31.03 15.52
N ASP A 252 6.38 -30.20 16.57
CA ASP A 252 5.61 -30.45 17.79
C ASP A 252 4.08 -30.40 17.51
N THR A 253 3.64 -29.51 16.60
CA THR A 253 2.22 -29.35 16.26
C THR A 253 1.69 -30.48 15.37
N HIS A 254 2.53 -31.09 14.52
CA HIS A 254 2.12 -32.13 13.56
C HIS A 254 2.53 -33.55 14.01
N GLY A 255 3.49 -33.69 14.93
CA GLY A 255 3.88 -34.96 15.54
C GLY A 255 2.85 -35.50 16.52
N SER A 256 2.01 -34.64 17.10
CA SER A 256 0.95 -35.03 18.04
C SER A 256 -0.30 -35.61 17.35
N ALA A 257 -0.46 -35.40 16.04
CA ALA A 257 -1.65 -35.82 15.28
C ALA A 257 -1.51 -37.22 14.63
N GLN A 258 -0.36 -37.89 14.78
CA GLN A 258 -0.15 -39.24 14.21
C GLN A 258 -0.13 -40.36 15.26
N ASN A 259 -0.42 -40.04 16.54
CA ASN A 259 -0.48 -41.01 17.64
C ASN A 259 -1.85 -41.14 18.31
N GLU A 260 -2.95 -40.82 17.60
CA GLU A 260 -4.31 -41.17 18.03
C GLU A 260 -5.03 -42.11 17.05
#